data_0755fe78e60a0fecb20c73f7f1b39b6e
#
_entry.id   0755fe78e60a0fecb20c73f7f1b39b6e
#
_cell.length_a   1.000
_cell.length_b   1.000
_cell.length_c   1.000
_cell.angle_alpha   90.00
_cell.angle_beta   90.00
_cell.angle_gamma   90.00
#
_symmetry.space_group_name_H-M   'P 1'
#
loop_
_entity.id
_entity.type
_entity.pdbx_description
1 polymer ?
#
loop_
_entity_poly.entity_id
_entity_poly.type
_entity_poly.pdbx_seq_one_letter_code
_entity_poly.pdbx_strand_id
1 'polypeptide(L)'
;LRNPDDGSTFNETDVNQDGSLNDPDTIGGRGYASSENTAQGGNATTITLSNTETANSTKYVGMRVVITAGTGAGQYAQITSYNPGTKVANVAKESDGTAGWDNWHHSNAVQNTLDATTTYSIEPRVYFTGGGGTGAQVRAKVSSGRITQFFIINPGSGYTQTPAMTIVDPNETIEAPFQIRIGNGVLA
;
A
#
# COMPACT_ATOMS: atom_id res chain seq x y z
N LEU A 1 -27.61 6.75 -2.71
CA LEU A 1 -27.51 5.81 -1.58
C LEU A 1 -28.01 6.51 -0.33
N ARG A 2 -28.73 5.81 0.54
CA ARG A 2 -29.23 6.34 1.81
C ARG A 2 -28.53 5.61 2.96
N ASN A 3 -28.21 6.36 3.99
CA ASN A 3 -27.72 5.78 5.23
C ASN A 3 -28.78 4.83 5.81
N PRO A 4 -28.45 3.55 6.06
CA PRO A 4 -29.41 2.59 6.60
C PRO A 4 -29.85 2.92 8.03
N ASP A 5 -29.07 3.69 8.79
CA ASP A 5 -29.34 3.97 10.19
C ASP A 5 -30.28 5.16 10.42
N ASP A 6 -30.31 6.16 9.53
CA ASP A 6 -31.14 7.37 9.68
C ASP A 6 -31.89 7.78 8.42
N GLY A 7 -31.68 7.07 7.30
CA GLY A 7 -32.35 7.34 6.02
C GLY A 7 -31.88 8.59 5.29
N SER A 8 -30.82 9.26 5.78
CA SER A 8 -30.22 10.42 5.11
C SER A 8 -29.55 10.04 3.79
N THR A 9 -29.42 10.99 2.88
CA THR A 9 -28.61 10.79 1.67
C THR A 9 -27.14 11.06 2.01
N PHE A 10 -26.28 10.09 1.66
CA PHE A 10 -24.82 10.31 1.74
C PHE A 10 -24.46 11.53 0.89
N ASN A 11 -23.85 12.51 1.51
CA ASN A 11 -23.27 13.66 0.84
C ASN A 11 -21.75 13.47 0.81
N GLU A 12 -21.09 13.82 -0.29
CA GLU A 12 -19.63 13.76 -0.42
C GLU A 12 -18.87 14.62 0.61
N THR A 13 -19.59 15.44 1.36
CA THR A 13 -19.09 16.28 2.44
C THR A 13 -19.42 15.74 3.82
N ASP A 14 -19.90 14.50 3.94
CA ASP A 14 -20.22 13.93 5.24
C ASP A 14 -18.93 13.74 6.04
N VAL A 15 -18.72 14.68 6.93
CA VAL A 15 -17.69 14.63 7.96
C VAL A 15 -18.27 13.85 9.13
N ASN A 16 -17.52 12.93 9.68
CA ASN A 16 -17.88 12.30 10.94
C ASN A 16 -18.17 13.37 11.99
N GLN A 17 -19.02 13.07 12.97
CA GLN A 17 -19.37 13.96 14.06
C GLN A 17 -18.17 14.48 14.87
N ASP A 18 -17.00 13.89 14.69
CA ASP A 18 -15.72 14.33 15.28
C ASP A 18 -14.95 15.32 14.37
N GLY A 19 -15.55 15.71 13.23
CA GLY A 19 -14.93 16.63 12.26
C GLY A 19 -13.86 15.99 11.38
N SER A 20 -13.65 14.69 11.48
CA SER A 20 -12.79 13.96 10.56
C SER A 20 -13.57 13.68 9.26
N LEU A 21 -12.91 13.78 8.11
CA LEU A 21 -13.48 13.42 6.80
C LEU A 21 -13.64 11.90 6.65
N ASN A 22 -13.79 11.19 7.71
CA ASN A 22 -13.75 9.75 7.81
C ASN A 22 -15.14 9.19 7.96
N ASP A 23 -15.89 9.22 6.89
CA ASP A 23 -16.93 8.24 6.76
C ASP A 23 -16.26 6.85 6.68
N PRO A 24 -16.51 5.94 7.63
CA PRO A 24 -15.99 4.59 7.57
C PRO A 24 -16.41 3.85 6.31
N ASP A 25 -17.47 4.33 5.64
CA ASP A 25 -18.00 3.76 4.41
C ASP A 25 -17.34 4.33 3.15
N THR A 26 -16.61 5.42 3.25
CA THR A 26 -15.80 5.94 2.15
C THR A 26 -14.33 5.60 2.36
N ILE A 27 -13.85 4.67 1.57
CA ILE A 27 -12.44 4.31 1.40
C ILE A 27 -11.54 5.54 1.29
N GLY A 28 -12.11 6.67 0.93
CA GLY A 28 -11.42 7.88 0.61
C GLY A 28 -11.12 8.83 1.76
N GLY A 29 -11.75 8.69 2.93
CA GLY A 29 -11.76 9.74 3.95
C GLY A 29 -10.67 9.68 5.02
N ARG A 30 -9.86 8.65 5.08
CA ARG A 30 -9.06 8.34 6.28
C ARG A 30 -7.67 8.97 6.38
N GLY A 31 -7.31 9.86 5.47
CA GLY A 31 -6.01 10.50 5.54
C GLY A 31 -4.83 9.52 5.36
N TYR A 32 -4.98 8.54 4.47
CA TYR A 32 -3.92 7.58 4.19
C TYR A 32 -2.59 8.28 3.93
N ALA A 33 -1.56 7.84 4.61
CA ALA A 33 -0.23 8.33 4.34
C ALA A 33 0.22 7.87 2.94
N SER A 34 0.88 8.76 2.24
CA SER A 34 1.54 8.46 0.97
C SER A 34 2.70 9.41 0.75
N SER A 35 3.66 8.99 -0.03
CA SER A 35 4.72 9.83 -0.55
C SER A 35 5.15 9.31 -1.91
N GLU A 36 5.40 10.23 -2.85
CA GLU A 36 6.05 9.93 -4.14
C GLU A 36 7.27 10.83 -4.25
N ASN A 37 8.46 10.23 -4.38
CA ASN A 37 9.68 11.00 -4.33
C ASN A 37 10.86 10.23 -4.97
N THR A 38 12.04 10.87 -4.98
CA THR A 38 13.30 10.27 -5.43
C THR A 38 14.12 9.87 -4.21
N ALA A 39 14.65 8.64 -4.23
CA ALA A 39 15.53 8.15 -3.20
C ALA A 39 16.90 8.83 -3.26
N GLN A 40 17.58 8.88 -2.13
CA GLN A 40 18.99 9.27 -2.08
C GLN A 40 19.92 8.08 -2.34
N GLY A 41 19.41 6.85 -2.19
CA GLY A 41 20.11 5.60 -2.39
C GLY A 41 19.46 4.46 -1.62
N GLY A 42 20.16 3.34 -1.53
CA GLY A 42 19.71 2.17 -0.77
C GLY A 42 20.57 0.95 -1.03
N ASN A 43 20.18 -0.16 -0.43
CA ASN A 43 20.87 -1.45 -0.57
C ASN A 43 19.87 -2.61 -0.55
N ALA A 44 20.37 -3.83 -0.36
CA ALA A 44 19.56 -5.06 -0.35
C ALA A 44 18.43 -5.06 0.70
N THR A 45 18.51 -4.24 1.75
CA THR A 45 17.58 -4.28 2.89
C THR A 45 17.11 -2.90 3.34
N THR A 46 17.55 -1.83 2.67
CA THR A 46 17.21 -0.45 3.05
C THR A 46 16.97 0.43 1.83
N ILE A 47 16.22 1.50 2.04
CA ILE A 47 16.15 2.65 1.16
C ILE A 47 16.38 3.94 1.95
N THR A 48 17.18 4.85 1.40
CA THR A 48 17.32 6.21 1.93
C THR A 48 16.32 7.09 1.19
N LEU A 49 15.27 7.47 1.88
CA LEU A 49 14.18 8.28 1.34
C LEU A 49 14.63 9.72 1.08
N SER A 50 13.81 10.50 0.41
CA SER A 50 14.07 11.93 0.16
C SER A 50 14.26 12.71 1.46
N ASN A 51 15.09 13.75 1.41
CA ASN A 51 15.27 14.68 2.53
C ASN A 51 13.99 15.40 2.95
N THR A 52 13.01 15.50 2.04
CA THR A 52 11.73 16.15 2.29
C THR A 52 10.73 15.27 3.05
N GLU A 53 11.09 13.99 3.30
CA GLU A 53 10.21 13.09 4.03
C GLU A 53 10.01 13.49 5.49
N THR A 54 8.89 13.02 6.04
CA THR A 54 8.45 13.36 7.40
C THR A 54 9.52 13.18 8.48
N ALA A 55 9.41 13.96 9.54
CA ALA A 55 10.20 13.77 10.78
C ALA A 55 9.56 12.72 11.73
N ASN A 56 8.39 12.17 11.40
CA ASN A 56 7.72 11.16 12.23
C ASN A 56 8.26 9.77 11.91
N SER A 57 8.87 9.12 12.89
CA SER A 57 9.48 7.79 12.75
C SER A 57 8.48 6.64 12.54
N THR A 58 7.24 6.81 12.91
CA THR A 58 6.21 5.77 12.81
C THR A 58 5.32 5.88 11.57
N LYS A 59 5.32 7.04 10.89
CA LYS A 59 4.37 7.33 9.80
C LYS A 59 4.36 6.30 8.68
N TYR A 60 5.52 5.71 8.36
CA TYR A 60 5.66 4.79 7.23
C TYR A 60 5.81 3.32 7.63
N VAL A 61 5.96 3.04 8.93
CA VAL A 61 6.15 1.67 9.42
C VAL A 61 4.89 0.85 9.16
N GLY A 62 5.05 -0.31 8.53
CA GLY A 62 3.94 -1.16 8.10
C GLY A 62 3.43 -0.89 6.68
N MET A 63 3.76 0.27 6.09
CA MET A 63 3.39 0.60 4.72
C MET A 63 4.28 -0.13 3.71
N ARG A 64 3.85 -0.12 2.46
CA ARG A 64 4.64 -0.60 1.32
C ARG A 64 5.42 0.55 0.71
N VAL A 65 6.67 0.31 0.38
CA VAL A 65 7.44 1.11 -0.56
C VAL A 65 7.55 0.37 -1.88
N VAL A 66 7.31 1.07 -2.97
CA VAL A 66 7.37 0.56 -4.35
C VAL A 66 8.36 1.40 -5.13
N ILE A 67 9.29 0.75 -5.82
CA ILE A 67 10.18 1.44 -6.76
C ILE A 67 9.45 1.59 -8.09
N THR A 68 9.12 2.83 -8.43
CA THR A 68 8.26 3.16 -9.57
C THR A 68 9.04 3.43 -10.85
N ALA A 69 10.30 3.89 -10.74
CA ALA A 69 11.20 4.08 -11.88
C ALA A 69 12.67 4.12 -11.44
N GLY A 70 13.58 4.13 -12.40
CA GLY A 70 15.02 4.15 -12.16
C GLY A 70 15.58 2.81 -11.72
N THR A 71 16.71 2.84 -11.02
CA THR A 71 17.37 1.63 -10.52
C THR A 71 16.46 0.91 -9.52
N GLY A 72 16.21 -0.38 -9.75
CA GLY A 72 15.32 -1.20 -8.92
C GLY A 72 13.83 -1.12 -9.27
N ALA A 73 13.44 -0.48 -10.38
CA ALA A 73 12.05 -0.39 -10.79
C ALA A 73 11.31 -1.74 -10.80
N GLY A 74 10.12 -1.78 -10.20
CA GLY A 74 9.32 -2.99 -10.02
C GLY A 74 9.57 -3.73 -8.71
N GLN A 75 10.56 -3.31 -7.92
CA GLN A 75 10.76 -3.83 -6.56
C GLN A 75 9.76 -3.18 -5.59
N TYR A 76 9.39 -3.95 -4.58
CA TYR A 76 8.55 -3.48 -3.50
C TYR A 76 8.89 -4.20 -2.20
N ALA A 77 8.56 -3.58 -1.07
CA ALA A 77 8.77 -4.17 0.24
C ALA A 77 7.92 -3.48 1.31
N GLN A 78 7.75 -4.14 2.44
CA GLN A 78 7.20 -3.52 3.63
C GLN A 78 8.26 -2.72 4.36
N ILE A 79 7.95 -1.50 4.77
CA ILE A 79 8.79 -0.70 5.67
C ILE A 79 8.64 -1.26 7.08
N THR A 80 9.72 -1.73 7.68
CA THR A 80 9.73 -2.30 9.05
C THR A 80 10.18 -1.29 10.10
N SER A 81 11.01 -0.33 9.71
CA SER A 81 11.39 0.79 10.56
C SER A 81 11.83 1.99 9.70
N TYR A 82 11.78 3.18 10.27
CA TYR A 82 12.18 4.40 9.61
C TYR A 82 12.90 5.32 10.60
N ASN A 83 14.08 5.80 10.20
CA ASN A 83 14.83 6.81 10.95
C ASN A 83 14.69 8.18 10.26
N PRO A 84 13.93 9.12 10.85
CA PRO A 84 13.69 10.42 10.23
C PRO A 84 14.91 11.33 10.18
N GLY A 85 15.92 11.09 11.02
CA GLY A 85 17.18 11.86 11.02
C GLY A 85 18.07 11.51 9.85
N THR A 86 18.19 10.22 9.51
CA THR A 86 19.00 9.72 8.39
C THR A 86 18.20 9.46 7.13
N LYS A 87 16.86 9.53 7.21
CA LYS A 87 15.92 9.17 6.14
C LYS A 87 15.99 7.70 5.71
N VAL A 88 16.64 6.84 6.47
CA VAL A 88 16.78 5.41 6.17
C VAL A 88 15.55 4.65 6.64
N ALA A 89 14.93 3.92 5.74
CA ALA A 89 13.91 2.91 6.02
C ALA A 89 14.51 1.51 5.84
N ASN A 90 14.33 0.64 6.84
CA ASN A 90 14.60 -0.78 6.69
C ASN A 90 13.37 -1.46 6.07
N VAL A 91 13.61 -2.44 5.24
CA VAL A 91 12.54 -3.11 4.49
C VAL A 91 12.61 -4.63 4.65
N ALA A 92 11.44 -5.25 4.57
CA ALA A 92 11.27 -6.68 4.53
C ALA A 92 10.38 -7.08 3.34
N LYS A 93 10.65 -8.23 2.79
CA LYS A 93 9.82 -8.84 1.75
C LYS A 93 8.41 -9.07 2.28
N GLU A 94 7.42 -8.78 1.48
CA GLU A 94 6.04 -9.10 1.82
C GLU A 94 5.73 -10.59 1.64
N SER A 95 6.50 -11.28 0.80
CA SER A 95 6.33 -12.70 0.50
C SER A 95 6.65 -13.63 1.67
N ASP A 96 7.67 -13.31 2.49
CA ASP A 96 8.16 -14.19 3.55
C ASP A 96 8.57 -13.47 4.85
N GLY A 97 8.53 -12.13 4.86
CA GLY A 97 8.91 -11.30 6.01
C GLY A 97 10.42 -11.19 6.25
N THR A 98 11.27 -11.81 5.44
CA THR A 98 12.72 -11.67 5.56
C THR A 98 13.18 -10.29 5.08
N ALA A 99 14.32 -9.80 5.60
CA ALA A 99 14.88 -8.53 5.17
C ALA A 99 15.19 -8.54 3.66
N GLY A 100 14.74 -7.52 2.93
CA GLY A 100 14.96 -7.42 1.48
C GLY A 100 13.77 -6.93 0.69
N TRP A 101 13.86 -7.14 -0.62
CA TRP A 101 12.92 -6.69 -1.63
C TRP A 101 12.26 -7.87 -2.33
N ASP A 102 10.97 -7.74 -2.59
CA ASP A 102 10.24 -8.52 -3.59
C ASP A 102 10.29 -7.83 -4.94
N ASN A 103 9.94 -8.56 -6.01
CA ASN A 103 9.84 -8.01 -7.36
C ASN A 103 8.56 -8.51 -8.03
N TRP A 104 7.74 -7.61 -8.57
CA TRP A 104 6.53 -7.98 -9.32
C TRP A 104 6.84 -8.65 -10.66
N HIS A 105 7.99 -8.31 -11.24
CA HIS A 105 8.48 -8.92 -12.46
C HIS A 105 9.43 -10.07 -12.11
N HIS A 106 8.89 -11.24 -11.82
CA HIS A 106 9.66 -12.43 -11.39
C HIS A 106 10.87 -12.79 -12.25
N SER A 107 10.94 -12.27 -13.48
CA SER A 107 12.08 -12.45 -14.39
C SER A 107 13.23 -11.47 -14.16
N ASN A 108 13.03 -10.41 -13.38
CA ASN A 108 14.04 -9.40 -13.11
C ASN A 108 14.73 -9.68 -11.78
N ALA A 109 16.05 -9.67 -11.78
CA ALA A 109 16.81 -9.76 -10.54
C ALA A 109 16.53 -8.55 -9.64
N VAL A 110 16.40 -8.80 -8.33
CA VAL A 110 16.34 -7.72 -7.35
C VAL A 110 17.65 -6.93 -7.39
N GLN A 111 17.55 -5.62 -7.53
CA GLN A 111 18.71 -4.74 -7.47
C GLN A 111 19.06 -4.48 -5.99
N ASN A 112 20.27 -4.87 -5.61
CA ASN A 112 20.76 -4.68 -4.24
C ASN A 112 21.35 -3.28 -3.99
N THR A 113 21.32 -2.41 -4.99
CA THR A 113 21.81 -1.04 -4.87
C THR A 113 20.78 -0.12 -5.52
N LEU A 114 20.21 0.75 -4.73
CA LEU A 114 19.36 1.85 -5.21
C LEU A 114 20.19 3.12 -5.24
N ASP A 115 19.85 4.04 -6.12
CA ASP A 115 20.61 5.28 -6.34
C ASP A 115 19.70 6.50 -6.49
N ALA A 116 20.27 7.65 -6.78
CA ALA A 116 19.55 8.90 -6.95
C ALA A 116 18.67 8.98 -8.20
N THR A 117 18.64 7.94 -9.05
CA THR A 117 17.68 7.81 -10.15
C THR A 117 16.44 7.02 -9.74
N THR A 118 16.49 6.34 -8.58
CA THR A 118 15.40 5.55 -8.04
C THR A 118 14.26 6.46 -7.60
N THR A 119 13.10 6.32 -8.23
CA THR A 119 11.87 6.94 -7.73
C THR A 119 11.01 5.91 -7.00
N TYR A 120 10.35 6.34 -5.95
CA TYR A 120 9.53 5.47 -5.11
C TYR A 120 8.15 6.08 -4.82
N SER A 121 7.22 5.19 -4.49
CA SER A 121 5.93 5.54 -3.88
C SER A 121 5.81 4.80 -2.56
N ILE A 122 5.38 5.48 -1.51
CA ILE A 122 4.95 4.86 -0.24
C ILE A 122 3.43 4.83 -0.27
N GLU A 123 2.87 3.65 -0.03
CA GLU A 123 1.43 3.39 -0.15
C GLU A 123 0.95 2.42 0.93
N PRO A 124 -0.36 2.43 1.29
CA PRO A 124 -0.94 1.40 2.15
C PRO A 124 -0.73 0.02 1.56
N ARG A 125 -0.43 -0.97 2.40
CA ARG A 125 -0.38 -2.36 1.95
C ARG A 125 -1.79 -2.91 1.76
N VAL A 126 -1.97 -3.63 0.65
CA VAL A 126 -3.20 -4.37 0.36
C VAL A 126 -2.87 -5.84 0.28
N TYR A 127 -3.55 -6.66 1.05
CA TYR A 127 -3.41 -8.11 0.99
C TYR A 127 -4.77 -8.81 1.07
N PHE A 128 -4.80 -10.07 0.67
CA PHE A 128 -6.00 -10.88 0.58
C PHE A 128 -5.89 -12.10 1.49
N THR A 129 -6.98 -12.45 2.15
CA THR A 129 -7.09 -13.66 2.98
C THR A 129 -8.32 -14.46 2.60
N GLY A 130 -8.24 -15.78 2.73
CA GLY A 130 -9.35 -16.67 2.37
C GLY A 130 -9.51 -16.85 0.84
N GLY A 131 -10.72 -17.22 0.43
CA GLY A 131 -11.05 -17.42 -0.98
C GLY A 131 -10.47 -18.68 -1.63
N GLY A 132 -9.58 -19.41 -0.95
CA GLY A 132 -8.95 -20.65 -1.44
C GLY A 132 -7.81 -20.45 -2.45
N GLY A 133 -7.60 -19.22 -2.94
CA GLY A 133 -6.55 -18.86 -3.89
C GLY A 133 -5.30 -18.26 -3.23
N THR A 134 -4.29 -17.97 -4.05
CA THR A 134 -3.02 -17.37 -3.62
C THR A 134 -2.45 -16.44 -4.68
N GLY A 135 -1.47 -15.62 -4.29
CA GLY A 135 -0.62 -14.85 -5.20
C GLY A 135 -1.23 -13.56 -5.73
N ALA A 136 -2.43 -13.17 -5.31
CA ALA A 136 -2.98 -11.87 -5.70
C ALA A 136 -2.15 -10.72 -5.11
N GLN A 137 -1.82 -9.75 -5.97
CA GLN A 137 -1.05 -8.56 -5.61
C GLN A 137 -1.74 -7.32 -6.17
N VAL A 138 -2.03 -6.36 -5.30
CA VAL A 138 -2.73 -5.12 -5.64
C VAL A 138 -1.99 -3.94 -5.04
N ARG A 139 -1.89 -2.85 -5.79
CA ARG A 139 -1.44 -1.55 -5.31
C ARG A 139 -2.62 -0.64 -5.03
N ALA A 140 -2.48 0.21 -4.03
CA ALA A 140 -3.43 1.29 -3.75
C ALA A 140 -2.79 2.64 -4.11
N LYS A 141 -3.36 3.36 -5.07
CA LYS A 141 -2.96 4.75 -5.33
C LYS A 141 -3.66 5.67 -4.36
N VAL A 142 -2.87 6.44 -3.63
CA VAL A 142 -3.38 7.46 -2.70
C VAL A 142 -3.16 8.85 -3.30
N SER A 143 -4.17 9.70 -3.23
CA SER A 143 -4.07 11.12 -3.56
C SER A 143 -4.85 11.92 -2.52
N SER A 144 -4.20 12.95 -1.95
CA SER A 144 -4.78 13.80 -0.91
C SER A 144 -5.39 13.01 0.28
N GLY A 145 -4.68 11.96 0.72
CA GLY A 145 -5.11 11.11 1.83
C GLY A 145 -6.24 10.13 1.50
N ARG A 146 -6.60 9.98 0.23
CA ARG A 146 -7.66 9.08 -0.24
C ARG A 146 -7.13 8.03 -1.17
N ILE A 147 -7.59 6.79 -1.06
CA ILE A 147 -7.35 5.78 -2.08
C ILE A 147 -8.24 6.11 -3.27
N THR A 148 -7.62 6.44 -4.40
CA THR A 148 -8.32 6.85 -5.62
C THR A 148 -8.40 5.72 -6.65
N GLN A 149 -7.53 4.70 -6.52
CA GLN A 149 -7.48 3.60 -7.47
C GLN A 149 -6.78 2.38 -6.86
N PHE A 150 -7.21 1.19 -7.30
CA PHE A 150 -6.50 -0.06 -7.12
C PHE A 150 -5.97 -0.56 -8.46
N PHE A 151 -4.73 -1.01 -8.47
CA PHE A 151 -4.10 -1.65 -9.61
C PHE A 151 -3.83 -3.11 -9.29
N ILE A 152 -4.44 -4.02 -10.04
CA ILE A 152 -4.12 -5.44 -9.96
C ILE A 152 -2.80 -5.66 -10.69
N ILE A 153 -1.76 -6.02 -9.94
CA ILE A 153 -0.43 -6.33 -10.46
C ILE A 153 -0.33 -7.81 -10.82
N ASN A 154 -0.86 -8.65 -9.94
CA ASN A 154 -1.01 -10.07 -10.16
C ASN A 154 -2.41 -10.49 -9.68
N PRO A 155 -3.24 -11.06 -10.55
CA PRO A 155 -4.58 -11.48 -10.16
C PRO A 155 -4.60 -12.74 -9.27
N GLY A 156 -3.45 -13.39 -9.09
CA GLY A 156 -3.36 -14.66 -8.36
C GLY A 156 -4.01 -15.82 -9.11
N SER A 157 -4.25 -16.90 -8.41
CA SER A 157 -4.89 -18.10 -8.98
C SER A 157 -5.59 -18.92 -7.90
N GLY A 158 -6.49 -19.82 -8.34
CA GLY A 158 -7.12 -20.82 -7.49
C GLY A 158 -8.24 -20.28 -6.59
N TYR A 159 -8.68 -19.04 -6.75
CA TYR A 159 -9.80 -18.50 -5.97
C TYR A 159 -11.12 -19.17 -6.37
N THR A 160 -11.79 -19.77 -5.39
CA THR A 160 -13.12 -20.41 -5.54
C THR A 160 -14.21 -19.59 -4.87
N GLN A 161 -13.83 -18.68 -3.98
CA GLN A 161 -14.70 -17.75 -3.28
C GLN A 161 -14.05 -16.37 -3.22
N THR A 162 -14.84 -15.34 -2.96
CA THR A 162 -14.34 -13.97 -2.78
C THR A 162 -13.43 -13.91 -1.56
N PRO A 163 -12.13 -13.54 -1.70
CA PRO A 163 -11.26 -13.32 -0.56
C PRO A 163 -11.63 -12.04 0.18
N ALA A 164 -11.30 -11.96 1.47
CA ALA A 164 -11.33 -10.72 2.21
C ALA A 164 -10.12 -9.87 1.82
N MET A 165 -10.34 -8.58 1.53
CA MET A 165 -9.28 -7.60 1.28
C MET A 165 -9.00 -6.79 2.54
N THR A 166 -7.75 -6.69 2.92
CA THR A 166 -7.29 -5.89 4.06
C THR A 166 -6.36 -4.79 3.57
N ILE A 167 -6.58 -3.57 4.03
CA ILE A 167 -5.71 -2.41 3.79
C ILE A 167 -5.01 -2.09 5.11
N VAL A 168 -3.69 -2.06 5.09
CA VAL A 168 -2.89 -1.69 6.26
C VAL A 168 -2.39 -0.26 6.11
N ASP A 169 -2.90 0.60 6.97
CA ASP A 169 -2.33 1.90 7.29
C ASP A 169 -1.56 1.80 8.61
N PRO A 170 -0.44 2.52 8.83
CA PRO A 170 0.31 2.46 10.08
C PRO A 170 -0.50 2.79 11.33
N ASN A 171 -1.58 3.51 11.17
CA ASN A 171 -2.46 3.92 12.26
C ASN A 171 -3.69 3.02 12.41
N GLU A 172 -4.08 2.27 11.39
CA GLU A 172 -5.24 1.39 11.43
C GLU A 172 -5.14 0.23 10.44
N THR A 173 -5.61 -0.94 10.85
CA THR A 173 -5.89 -2.06 9.94
C THR A 173 -7.38 -2.05 9.64
N ILE A 174 -7.73 -1.84 8.38
CA ILE A 174 -9.12 -1.73 7.96
C ILE A 174 -9.48 -2.97 7.14
N GLU A 175 -10.53 -3.67 7.54
CA GLU A 175 -11.23 -4.57 6.65
C GLU A 175 -12.02 -3.71 5.66
N ALA A 176 -11.64 -3.76 4.40
CA ALA A 176 -12.29 -2.95 3.39
C ALA A 176 -13.61 -3.62 2.96
N PRO A 177 -14.73 -2.90 2.93
CA PRO A 177 -16.02 -3.42 2.46
C PRO A 177 -16.08 -3.52 0.93
N PHE A 178 -14.96 -3.86 0.28
CA PHE A 178 -14.93 -3.98 -1.18
C PHE A 178 -15.46 -5.32 -1.64
N GLN A 179 -16.30 -5.30 -2.64
CA GLN A 179 -16.64 -6.50 -3.38
C GLN A 179 -15.55 -6.75 -4.44
N ILE A 180 -14.72 -7.74 -4.17
CA ILE A 180 -13.77 -8.26 -5.15
C ILE A 180 -14.55 -9.24 -6.04
N ARG A 181 -14.40 -9.11 -7.36
CA ARG A 181 -14.92 -10.10 -8.29
C ARG A 181 -13.89 -11.17 -8.57
N ILE A 182 -14.35 -12.40 -8.72
CA ILE A 182 -13.53 -13.52 -9.15
C ILE A 182 -14.01 -13.93 -10.55
N GLY A 183 -13.07 -13.95 -11.48
CA GLY A 183 -13.28 -14.50 -12.82
C GLY A 183 -12.28 -15.62 -13.09
N ASN A 184 -12.77 -16.82 -13.46
CA ASN A 184 -11.93 -17.98 -13.78
C ASN A 184 -10.87 -18.33 -12.70
N GLY A 185 -11.19 -18.13 -11.42
CA GLY A 185 -10.29 -18.44 -10.30
C GLY A 185 -9.19 -17.40 -10.05
N VAL A 186 -9.28 -16.21 -10.64
CA VAL A 186 -8.38 -15.06 -10.45
C VAL A 186 -9.16 -13.83 -10.01
N LEU A 187 -8.49 -12.84 -9.40
CA LEU A 187 -9.13 -11.54 -9.13
C LEU A 187 -9.39 -10.81 -10.46
N ALA A 188 -10.58 -10.23 -10.59
CA ALA A 188 -11.03 -9.52 -11.78
C ALA A 188 -11.46 -8.07 -11.45
#